data_cbb45669683bfcac0fd2fc5548a83df5
#
_entry.id   cbb45669683bfcac0fd2fc5548a83df5
#
_cell.length_a   1.000
_cell.length_b   1.000
_cell.length_c   1.000
_cell.angle_alpha   90.00
_cell.angle_beta   90.00
_cell.angle_gamma   90.00
#
_symmetry.space_group_name_H-M   'P 1'
#
loop_
_entity.id
_entity.type
_entity.pdbx_description
1 polymer ?
#
loop_
_entity_poly.entity_id
_entity_poly.type
_entity_poly.pdbx_seq_one_letter_code
_entity_poly.pdbx_strand_id
1 'polypeptide(L)'
;MANRNTNLTNPPVEAVVDAISATPGFFGWRVVAAAFTVAVFGWGTGFYGPPVYLEVVRQSRGWPIALISGAVTLHFLVGLALIPNLPGLYRRFGLPIVTVAGGVVMAIGVLGWALANAPWQLYAAAFLSGIGWSVLGAVAVNAIVSPWFAAKRPLALGVAFNGGSVGGVIFSPFWVALIDRIGFPAAALVVSAAMLATLGALAVFVLTRTPEGLNQAPDGGPFTAAVLFAGAPAETAAPPARLRLFRDRAFLTLCIGMTLALFAQTGLVAHLVSVLAPTLGRQGAGLAAGASGVAAVVGRVAVGWRASGTSNWRAIASYSLVAQALGCGVFLLAHGSSPALLVFGVVLFGLGVGNAISVPPVIANLEFTKGDAARAVALIVAISQGAYAIAPAVFGLFRELWSDQIIFVASVAIQVAAIVAYLLGAGRASPPHAAID
;
A
#
# COMPACT_ATOMS: atom_id res chain seq x y z
N MET A 1 -14.17 26.33 -41.71
CA MET A 1 -12.97 25.80 -40.99
C MET A 1 -13.41 25.62 -39.53
N ALA A 2 -13.65 24.41 -39.10
CA ALA A 2 -14.33 24.08 -37.86
C ALA A 2 -13.30 23.89 -36.73
N ASN A 3 -13.47 24.71 -35.70
CA ASN A 3 -12.72 24.71 -34.47
C ASN A 3 -13.19 23.53 -33.57
N ARG A 4 -12.41 22.47 -33.40
CA ARG A 4 -12.68 21.38 -32.46
C ARG A 4 -11.97 21.67 -31.15
N ASN A 5 -12.63 22.43 -30.28
CA ASN A 5 -12.27 22.49 -28.86
C ASN A 5 -12.65 21.16 -28.20
N THR A 6 -11.69 20.30 -27.95
CA THR A 6 -11.87 19.13 -27.07
C THR A 6 -11.74 19.59 -25.63
N ASN A 7 -12.86 20.01 -25.04
CA ASN A 7 -12.99 20.18 -23.59
C ASN A 7 -12.82 18.82 -22.91
N LEU A 8 -11.71 18.60 -22.22
CA LEU A 8 -11.53 17.52 -21.25
C LEU A 8 -12.30 17.87 -19.98
N THR A 9 -13.64 17.75 -20.04
CA THR A 9 -14.48 17.76 -18.85
C THR A 9 -14.41 16.38 -18.20
N ASN A 10 -14.20 16.34 -16.88
CA ASN A 10 -14.38 15.10 -16.12
C ASN A 10 -15.76 14.51 -16.45
N PRO A 11 -15.86 13.22 -16.74
CA PRO A 11 -17.16 12.62 -17.01
C PRO A 11 -18.06 12.78 -15.78
N PRO A 12 -19.35 13.14 -15.96
CA PRO A 12 -20.31 13.22 -14.87
C PRO A 12 -20.42 11.88 -14.14
N VAL A 13 -20.80 11.92 -12.88
CA VAL A 13 -20.95 10.72 -12.01
C VAL A 13 -21.85 9.67 -12.68
N GLU A 14 -22.84 10.08 -13.47
CA GLU A 14 -23.66 9.19 -14.30
C GLU A 14 -22.85 8.42 -15.35
N ALA A 15 -21.85 9.04 -15.98
CA ALA A 15 -20.97 8.35 -16.91
C ALA A 15 -20.02 7.36 -16.21
N VAL A 16 -19.76 7.55 -14.91
CA VAL A 16 -19.03 6.58 -14.08
C VAL A 16 -19.95 5.42 -13.71
N VAL A 17 -21.21 5.69 -13.41
CA VAL A 17 -22.24 4.67 -13.14
C VAL A 17 -22.55 3.87 -14.40
N ASP A 18 -22.68 4.53 -15.57
CA ASP A 18 -22.86 3.87 -16.87
C ASP A 18 -21.58 3.11 -17.32
N ALA A 19 -20.40 3.55 -16.91
CA ALA A 19 -19.15 2.82 -17.16
C ALA A 19 -19.02 1.56 -16.28
N ILE A 20 -19.75 1.50 -15.16
CA ILE A 20 -19.88 0.31 -14.31
C ILE A 20 -20.96 -0.64 -14.89
N SER A 21 -21.92 -0.16 -15.66
CA SER A 21 -22.81 -0.99 -16.47
C SER A 21 -22.04 -1.56 -17.67
N ALA A 22 -21.06 -2.43 -17.32
CA ALA A 22 -20.30 -3.20 -18.29
C ALA A 22 -21.25 -3.97 -19.21
N THR A 23 -20.86 -4.14 -20.46
CA THR A 23 -21.47 -5.07 -21.39
C THR A 23 -21.88 -6.33 -20.63
N PRO A 24 -23.16 -6.78 -20.70
CA PRO A 24 -23.58 -7.95 -19.96
C PRO A 24 -22.64 -9.12 -20.29
N GLY A 25 -21.89 -9.58 -19.29
CA GLY A 25 -20.93 -10.69 -19.45
C GLY A 25 -19.44 -10.34 -19.37
N PHE A 26 -19.02 -9.05 -19.24
CA PHE A 26 -17.59 -8.73 -19.10
C PHE A 26 -17.00 -9.27 -17.77
N PHE A 27 -16.05 -10.20 -17.90
CA PHE A 27 -15.47 -10.94 -16.77
C PHE A 27 -14.47 -10.10 -15.97
N GLY A 28 -13.94 -9.01 -16.53
CA GLY A 28 -12.91 -8.17 -15.91
C GLY A 28 -13.26 -7.65 -14.52
N TRP A 29 -14.53 -7.33 -14.25
CA TRP A 29 -14.95 -6.88 -12.90
C TRP A 29 -14.91 -7.99 -11.85
N ARG A 30 -15.11 -9.27 -12.25
CA ARG A 30 -14.88 -10.43 -11.35
C ARG A 30 -13.40 -10.58 -11.02
N VAL A 31 -12.53 -10.25 -11.98
CA VAL A 31 -11.09 -10.23 -11.77
C VAL A 31 -10.69 -9.09 -10.82
N VAL A 32 -11.32 -7.92 -10.92
CA VAL A 32 -11.13 -6.81 -9.96
C VAL A 32 -11.55 -7.24 -8.54
N ALA A 33 -12.70 -7.92 -8.40
CA ALA A 33 -13.13 -8.46 -7.10
C ALA A 33 -12.15 -9.51 -6.55
N ALA A 34 -11.59 -10.37 -7.41
CA ALA A 34 -10.55 -11.31 -7.03
C ALA A 34 -9.27 -10.58 -6.57
N ALA A 35 -8.79 -9.59 -7.31
CA ALA A 35 -7.63 -8.78 -6.95
C ALA A 35 -7.86 -8.01 -5.63
N PHE A 36 -9.07 -7.46 -5.42
CA PHE A 36 -9.48 -6.86 -4.16
C PHE A 36 -9.37 -7.86 -3.00
N THR A 37 -9.86 -9.08 -3.18
CA THR A 37 -9.82 -10.13 -2.15
C THR A 37 -8.38 -10.57 -1.86
N VAL A 38 -7.53 -10.73 -2.89
CA VAL A 38 -6.08 -10.97 -2.71
C VAL A 38 -5.45 -9.83 -1.91
N ALA A 39 -5.79 -8.57 -2.19
CA ALA A 39 -5.31 -7.43 -1.44
C ALA A 39 -5.80 -7.44 0.01
N VAL A 40 -7.07 -7.80 0.29
CA VAL A 40 -7.59 -7.92 1.67
C VAL A 40 -6.73 -8.86 2.50
N PHE A 41 -6.45 -10.05 2.01
CA PHE A 41 -5.60 -11.02 2.72
C PHE A 41 -4.13 -10.60 2.73
N GLY A 42 -3.59 -10.15 1.61
CA GLY A 42 -2.19 -9.73 1.50
C GLY A 42 -1.84 -8.63 2.49
N TRP A 43 -2.62 -7.54 2.51
CA TRP A 43 -2.42 -6.44 3.47
C TRP A 43 -2.82 -6.83 4.90
N GLY A 44 -3.91 -7.58 5.07
CA GLY A 44 -4.37 -8.01 6.37
C GLY A 44 -3.37 -8.89 7.12
N THR A 45 -2.66 -9.77 6.40
CA THR A 45 -1.66 -10.65 7.00
C THR A 45 -0.24 -10.11 6.92
N GLY A 46 0.11 -9.41 5.82
CA GLY A 46 1.49 -8.99 5.55
C GLY A 46 1.81 -7.54 5.93
N PHE A 47 0.84 -6.64 6.03
CA PHE A 47 1.08 -5.26 6.45
C PHE A 47 0.50 -4.94 7.82
N TYR A 48 -0.75 -5.31 8.06
CA TYR A 48 -1.44 -5.05 9.32
C TYR A 48 -1.30 -6.17 10.35
N GLY A 49 -0.88 -7.37 9.93
CA GLY A 49 -0.54 -8.47 10.82
C GLY A 49 0.71 -8.22 11.66
N PRO A 50 1.86 -7.86 11.06
CA PRO A 50 3.12 -7.68 11.79
C PRO A 50 3.06 -6.75 13.00
N PRO A 51 2.32 -5.61 13.03
CA PRO A 51 2.12 -4.81 14.24
C PRO A 51 1.48 -5.58 15.39
N VAL A 52 0.54 -6.48 15.10
CA VAL A 52 -0.12 -7.34 16.11
C VAL A 52 0.83 -8.46 16.54
N TYR A 53 1.51 -9.11 15.58
CA TYR A 53 2.47 -10.18 15.89
C TYR A 53 3.62 -9.67 16.76
N LEU A 54 4.15 -8.47 16.47
CA LEU A 54 5.17 -7.81 17.28
C LEU A 54 4.75 -7.72 18.74
N GLU A 55 3.54 -7.21 19.00
CA GLU A 55 3.06 -7.05 20.37
C GLU A 55 2.83 -8.39 21.06
N VAL A 56 2.24 -9.37 20.37
CA VAL A 56 1.99 -10.71 20.91
C VAL A 56 3.31 -11.43 21.23
N VAL A 57 4.28 -11.39 20.33
CA VAL A 57 5.61 -12.00 20.55
C VAL A 57 6.33 -11.30 21.68
N ARG A 58 6.30 -9.96 21.75
CA ARG A 58 6.89 -9.18 22.84
C ARG A 58 6.34 -9.61 24.20
N GLN A 59 5.00 -9.72 24.33
CA GLN A 59 4.36 -10.11 25.58
C GLN A 59 4.61 -11.56 25.95
N SER A 60 4.59 -12.48 24.98
CA SER A 60 4.71 -13.91 25.24
C SER A 60 6.13 -14.40 25.43
N ARG A 61 7.13 -13.75 24.82
CA ARG A 61 8.54 -14.16 24.86
C ARG A 61 9.44 -13.23 25.69
N GLY A 62 8.98 -12.00 25.98
CA GLY A 62 9.79 -11.00 26.69
C GLY A 62 11.01 -10.52 25.90
N TRP A 63 11.06 -10.74 24.58
CA TRP A 63 12.20 -10.33 23.76
C TRP A 63 12.26 -8.81 23.59
N PRO A 64 13.48 -8.25 23.43
CA PRO A 64 13.68 -6.83 23.16
C PRO A 64 12.86 -6.37 21.95
N ILE A 65 12.30 -5.17 22.04
CA ILE A 65 11.44 -4.65 20.96
C ILE A 65 12.23 -4.41 19.67
N ALA A 66 13.49 -3.98 19.77
CA ALA A 66 14.38 -3.80 18.62
C ALA A 66 14.62 -5.12 17.87
N LEU A 67 14.77 -6.25 18.59
CA LEU A 67 14.92 -7.57 17.99
C LEU A 67 13.69 -7.94 17.15
N ILE A 68 12.49 -7.78 17.72
CA ILE A 68 11.24 -8.14 17.02
C ILE A 68 10.98 -7.18 15.85
N SER A 69 11.27 -5.88 16.03
CA SER A 69 11.14 -4.87 14.98
C SER A 69 12.13 -5.11 13.83
N GLY A 70 13.32 -5.66 14.14
CA GLY A 70 14.28 -6.14 13.14
C GLY A 70 13.71 -7.25 12.27
N ALA A 71 12.93 -8.17 12.85
CA ALA A 71 12.23 -9.21 12.08
C ALA A 71 11.13 -8.59 11.18
N VAL A 72 10.35 -7.60 11.67
CA VAL A 72 9.39 -6.85 10.83
C VAL A 72 10.11 -6.14 9.67
N THR A 73 11.27 -5.57 9.94
CA THR A 73 12.10 -4.96 8.90
C THR A 73 12.54 -5.99 7.85
N LEU A 74 13.03 -7.16 8.26
CA LEU A 74 13.39 -8.23 7.32
C LEU A 74 12.20 -8.65 6.46
N HIS A 75 11.02 -8.79 7.06
CA HIS A 75 9.78 -9.09 6.34
C HIS A 75 9.53 -8.12 5.18
N PHE A 76 9.71 -6.81 5.37
CA PHE A 76 9.54 -5.82 4.32
C PHE A 76 10.71 -5.77 3.33
N LEU A 77 11.95 -5.97 3.79
CA LEU A 77 13.16 -5.92 2.95
C LEU A 77 13.21 -7.02 1.90
N VAL A 78 12.64 -8.19 2.19
CA VAL A 78 12.58 -9.32 1.22
C VAL A 78 11.97 -8.89 -0.11
N GLY A 79 11.00 -7.97 -0.07
CA GLY A 79 10.37 -7.43 -1.25
C GLY A 79 11.33 -6.76 -2.24
N LEU A 80 12.40 -6.12 -1.75
CA LEU A 80 13.37 -5.45 -2.62
C LEU A 80 14.06 -6.42 -3.58
N ALA A 81 14.35 -7.63 -3.13
CA ALA A 81 14.98 -8.65 -3.95
C ALA A 81 13.96 -9.42 -4.81
N LEU A 82 12.76 -9.65 -4.29
CA LEU A 82 11.79 -10.54 -4.94
C LEU A 82 10.91 -9.81 -5.96
N ILE A 83 10.45 -8.61 -5.67
CA ILE A 83 9.50 -7.86 -6.51
C ILE A 83 9.99 -7.68 -7.96
N PRO A 84 11.26 -7.34 -8.25
CA PRO A 84 11.73 -7.22 -9.62
C PRO A 84 11.68 -8.52 -10.42
N ASN A 85 11.69 -9.67 -9.73
CA ASN A 85 11.68 -11.00 -10.34
C ASN A 85 10.28 -11.59 -10.53
N LEU A 86 9.24 -11.03 -9.89
CA LEU A 86 7.86 -11.53 -9.96
C LEU A 86 7.32 -11.63 -11.40
N PRO A 87 7.53 -10.65 -12.31
CA PRO A 87 7.06 -10.78 -13.69
C PRO A 87 7.66 -12.02 -14.41
N GLY A 88 8.91 -12.36 -14.09
CA GLY A 88 9.55 -13.59 -14.58
C GLY A 88 8.89 -14.86 -14.04
N LEU A 89 8.55 -14.87 -12.75
CA LEU A 89 7.85 -15.98 -12.12
C LEU A 89 6.43 -16.16 -12.69
N TYR A 90 5.69 -15.06 -12.91
CA TYR A 90 4.35 -15.12 -13.53
C TYR A 90 4.41 -15.69 -14.96
N ARG A 91 5.42 -15.30 -15.76
CA ARG A 91 5.59 -15.86 -17.11
C ARG A 91 5.94 -17.34 -17.10
N ARG A 92 6.74 -17.79 -16.13
CA ARG A 92 7.24 -19.17 -16.06
C ARG A 92 6.21 -20.14 -15.49
N PHE A 93 5.51 -19.76 -14.43
CA PHE A 93 4.64 -20.65 -13.66
C PHE A 93 3.16 -20.29 -13.75
N GLY A 94 2.83 -19.12 -14.32
CA GLY A 94 1.48 -18.60 -14.37
C GLY A 94 1.07 -17.87 -13.08
N LEU A 95 0.20 -16.89 -13.24
CA LEU A 95 -0.31 -16.04 -12.15
C LEU A 95 -1.01 -16.84 -11.04
N PRO A 96 -1.90 -17.84 -11.34
CA PRO A 96 -2.60 -18.60 -10.31
C PRO A 96 -1.64 -19.36 -9.38
N ILE A 97 -0.67 -20.07 -9.96
CA ILE A 97 0.29 -20.90 -9.21
C ILE A 97 1.15 -20.01 -8.31
N VAL A 98 1.69 -18.90 -8.83
CA VAL A 98 2.53 -17.98 -8.05
C VAL A 98 1.73 -17.36 -6.91
N THR A 99 0.45 -16.98 -7.14
CA THR A 99 -0.41 -16.41 -6.11
C THR A 99 -0.67 -17.40 -4.97
N VAL A 100 -1.02 -18.65 -5.29
CA VAL A 100 -1.26 -19.70 -4.26
C VAL A 100 0.04 -20.05 -3.54
N ALA A 101 1.16 -20.19 -4.25
CA ALA A 101 2.47 -20.45 -3.65
C ALA A 101 2.87 -19.32 -2.68
N GLY A 102 2.64 -18.06 -3.07
CA GLY A 102 2.82 -16.91 -2.19
C GLY A 102 1.97 -16.99 -0.92
N GLY A 103 0.71 -17.41 -1.07
CA GLY A 103 -0.19 -17.66 0.07
C GLY A 103 0.33 -18.77 1.00
N VAL A 104 0.82 -19.87 0.44
CA VAL A 104 1.41 -20.98 1.23
C VAL A 104 2.63 -20.52 2.01
N VAL A 105 3.55 -19.81 1.34
CA VAL A 105 4.76 -19.29 2.01
C VAL A 105 4.40 -18.25 3.08
N MET A 106 3.39 -17.39 2.83
CA MET A 106 2.85 -16.47 3.83
C MET A 106 2.30 -17.24 5.03
N ALA A 107 1.49 -18.27 4.81
CA ALA A 107 0.90 -19.09 5.87
C ALA A 107 1.98 -19.74 6.75
N ILE A 108 3.00 -20.34 6.13
CA ILE A 108 4.14 -20.93 6.85
C ILE A 108 4.87 -19.85 7.67
N GLY A 109 5.10 -18.68 7.08
CA GLY A 109 5.72 -17.57 7.77
C GLY A 109 4.92 -17.10 8.98
N VAL A 110 3.59 -16.88 8.83
CA VAL A 110 2.72 -16.44 9.94
C VAL A 110 2.64 -17.49 11.06
N LEU A 111 2.57 -18.78 10.70
CA LEU A 111 2.68 -19.87 11.68
C LEU A 111 4.04 -19.87 12.38
N GLY A 112 5.11 -19.61 11.63
CA GLY A 112 6.45 -19.48 12.20
C GLY A 112 6.56 -18.33 13.22
N TRP A 113 5.91 -17.17 12.96
CA TRP A 113 5.82 -16.08 13.95
C TRP A 113 5.18 -16.55 15.26
N ALA A 114 4.11 -17.34 15.16
CA ALA A 114 3.37 -17.83 16.33
C ALA A 114 4.14 -18.91 17.13
N LEU A 115 4.95 -19.72 16.44
CA LEU A 115 5.64 -20.87 17.01
C LEU A 115 7.10 -20.58 17.38
N ALA A 116 7.66 -19.42 17.03
CA ALA A 116 9.06 -19.09 17.28
C ALA A 116 9.37 -19.11 18.78
N ASN A 117 10.38 -19.91 19.17
CA ASN A 117 10.90 -20.01 20.53
C ASN A 117 12.34 -19.51 20.67
N ALA A 118 12.97 -19.17 19.53
CA ALA A 118 14.30 -18.59 19.44
C ALA A 118 14.34 -17.45 18.41
N PRO A 119 15.18 -16.42 18.59
CA PRO A 119 15.28 -15.29 17.67
C PRO A 119 15.50 -15.67 16.21
N TRP A 120 16.35 -16.65 15.93
CA TRP A 120 16.59 -17.08 14.55
C TRP A 120 15.35 -17.67 13.87
N GLN A 121 14.46 -18.36 14.63
CA GLN A 121 13.18 -18.87 14.12
C GLN A 121 12.25 -17.73 13.74
N LEU A 122 12.22 -16.67 14.56
CA LEU A 122 11.45 -15.46 14.26
C LEU A 122 11.92 -14.79 12.96
N TYR A 123 13.24 -14.67 12.76
CA TYR A 123 13.80 -14.10 11.53
C TYR A 123 13.55 -15.00 10.31
N ALA A 124 13.62 -16.32 10.45
CA ALA A 124 13.23 -17.25 9.38
C ALA A 124 11.74 -17.13 9.02
N ALA A 125 10.88 -17.02 10.02
CA ALA A 125 9.44 -16.79 9.84
C ALA A 125 9.15 -15.45 9.15
N ALA A 126 9.85 -14.39 9.56
CA ALA A 126 9.77 -13.07 8.96
C ALA A 126 10.22 -13.07 7.50
N PHE A 127 11.30 -13.79 7.17
CA PHE A 127 11.76 -13.95 5.80
C PHE A 127 10.70 -14.65 4.93
N LEU A 128 10.10 -15.75 5.41
CA LEU A 128 9.05 -16.47 4.67
C LEU A 128 7.80 -15.61 4.50
N SER A 129 7.31 -14.99 5.59
CA SER A 129 6.14 -14.11 5.49
C SER A 129 6.40 -12.90 4.59
N GLY A 130 7.65 -12.40 4.52
CA GLY A 130 8.08 -11.35 3.61
C GLY A 130 8.05 -11.77 2.13
N ILE A 131 8.42 -13.03 1.82
CA ILE A 131 8.22 -13.59 0.48
C ILE A 131 6.73 -13.57 0.13
N GLY A 132 5.88 -14.12 1.00
CA GLY A 132 4.44 -14.13 0.80
C GLY A 132 3.84 -12.74 0.62
N TRP A 133 4.23 -11.77 1.45
CA TRP A 133 3.83 -10.36 1.33
C TRP A 133 4.18 -9.78 -0.03
N SER A 134 5.41 -10.02 -0.51
CA SER A 134 5.87 -9.50 -1.79
C SER A 134 5.05 -10.06 -2.96
N VAL A 135 4.69 -11.35 -2.89
CA VAL A 135 3.91 -12.03 -3.93
C VAL A 135 2.44 -11.64 -3.93
N LEU A 136 1.83 -11.40 -2.74
CA LEU A 136 0.40 -11.03 -2.60
C LEU A 136 0.17 -9.53 -2.61
N GLY A 137 1.22 -8.72 -2.66
CA GLY A 137 1.18 -7.27 -2.59
C GLY A 137 0.78 -6.57 -3.89
N ALA A 138 1.23 -5.33 -4.03
CA ALA A 138 0.83 -4.43 -5.11
C ALA A 138 1.12 -4.98 -6.52
N VAL A 139 2.20 -5.74 -6.67
CA VAL A 139 2.57 -6.34 -7.98
C VAL A 139 1.56 -7.38 -8.41
N ALA A 140 1.04 -8.21 -7.47
CA ALA A 140 -0.01 -9.17 -7.78
C ALA A 140 -1.30 -8.48 -8.23
N VAL A 141 -1.75 -7.44 -7.50
CA VAL A 141 -2.95 -6.68 -7.86
C VAL A 141 -2.83 -6.11 -9.29
N ASN A 142 -1.67 -5.53 -9.61
CA ASN A 142 -1.41 -5.03 -10.96
C ASN A 142 -1.41 -6.15 -12.00
N ALA A 143 -0.74 -7.27 -11.73
CA ALA A 143 -0.65 -8.40 -12.67
C ALA A 143 -2.02 -9.04 -12.93
N ILE A 144 -2.89 -9.10 -11.92
CA ILE A 144 -4.25 -9.64 -12.03
C ILE A 144 -5.14 -8.74 -12.89
N VAL A 145 -5.11 -7.43 -12.64
CA VAL A 145 -6.08 -6.47 -13.22
C VAL A 145 -5.65 -5.98 -14.61
N SER A 146 -4.34 -5.75 -14.82
CA SER A 146 -3.86 -5.05 -16.02
C SER A 146 -4.20 -5.70 -17.36
N PRO A 147 -4.24 -7.05 -17.51
CA PRO A 147 -4.62 -7.67 -18.78
C PRO A 147 -6.06 -7.40 -19.21
N TRP A 148 -6.95 -7.13 -18.24
CA TRP A 148 -8.39 -6.97 -18.45
C TRP A 148 -8.82 -5.53 -18.74
N PHE A 149 -7.97 -4.54 -18.47
CA PHE A 149 -8.32 -3.13 -18.57
C PHE A 149 -7.23 -2.33 -19.27
N ALA A 150 -7.62 -1.46 -20.18
CA ALA A 150 -6.78 -0.49 -20.85
C ALA A 150 -7.16 0.94 -20.44
N ALA A 151 -8.25 1.48 -20.95
CA ALA A 151 -8.72 2.83 -20.62
C ALA A 151 -9.24 2.94 -19.18
N LYS A 152 -9.96 1.92 -18.69
CA LYS A 152 -10.52 1.87 -17.33
C LYS A 152 -9.54 1.32 -16.29
N ARG A 153 -8.27 1.02 -16.66
CA ARG A 153 -7.26 0.45 -15.75
C ARG A 153 -7.05 1.26 -14.47
N PRO A 154 -6.96 2.61 -14.48
CA PRO A 154 -6.80 3.37 -13.25
C PRO A 154 -7.95 3.17 -12.26
N LEU A 155 -9.19 3.15 -12.76
CA LEU A 155 -10.39 2.90 -11.95
C LEU A 155 -10.37 1.48 -11.37
N ALA A 156 -10.12 0.47 -12.21
CA ALA A 156 -10.10 -0.94 -11.82
C ALA A 156 -9.02 -1.21 -10.76
N LEU A 157 -7.82 -0.66 -10.93
CA LEU A 157 -6.74 -0.74 -9.95
C LEU A 157 -7.10 -0.01 -8.65
N GLY A 158 -7.72 1.19 -8.75
CA GLY A 158 -8.18 1.93 -7.58
C GLY A 158 -9.16 1.12 -6.74
N VAL A 159 -10.13 0.46 -7.36
CA VAL A 159 -11.08 -0.44 -6.68
C VAL A 159 -10.34 -1.62 -6.06
N ALA A 160 -9.47 -2.29 -6.80
CA ALA A 160 -8.74 -3.46 -6.31
C ALA A 160 -7.82 -3.12 -5.11
N PHE A 161 -7.10 -2.00 -5.17
CA PHE A 161 -6.24 -1.55 -4.07
C PHE A 161 -6.99 -1.15 -2.80
N ASN A 162 -8.28 -0.78 -2.88
CA ASN A 162 -9.10 -0.55 -1.69
C ASN A 162 -9.22 -1.82 -0.82
N GLY A 163 -9.02 -3.01 -1.39
CA GLY A 163 -8.89 -4.26 -0.63
C GLY A 163 -7.81 -4.17 0.45
N GLY A 164 -6.68 -3.50 0.18
CA GLY A 164 -5.63 -3.27 1.19
C GLY A 164 -6.12 -2.46 2.39
N SER A 165 -6.89 -1.39 2.16
CA SER A 165 -7.48 -0.58 3.26
C SER A 165 -8.53 -1.37 4.04
N VAL A 166 -9.41 -2.10 3.34
CA VAL A 166 -10.41 -2.98 3.97
C VAL A 166 -9.73 -4.10 4.76
N GLY A 167 -8.62 -4.66 4.24
CA GLY A 167 -7.78 -5.60 4.97
C GLY A 167 -7.31 -5.04 6.31
N GLY A 168 -6.86 -3.78 6.35
CA GLY A 168 -6.46 -3.11 7.59
C GLY A 168 -7.59 -2.94 8.57
N VAL A 169 -8.76 -2.50 8.10
CA VAL A 169 -9.96 -2.30 8.92
C VAL A 169 -10.42 -3.61 9.56
N ILE A 170 -10.43 -4.69 8.80
CA ILE A 170 -10.90 -6.00 9.26
C ILE A 170 -9.83 -6.71 10.11
N PHE A 171 -8.61 -6.85 9.58
CA PHE A 171 -7.61 -7.73 10.18
C PHE A 171 -6.96 -7.17 11.42
N SER A 172 -6.83 -5.84 11.60
CA SER A 172 -6.24 -5.29 12.81
C SER A 172 -7.01 -5.71 14.08
N PRO A 173 -8.33 -5.47 14.20
CA PRO A 173 -9.09 -5.95 15.36
C PRO A 173 -9.33 -7.47 15.33
N PHE A 174 -9.46 -8.08 14.16
CA PHE A 174 -9.74 -9.50 14.02
C PHE A 174 -8.59 -10.38 14.53
N TRP A 175 -7.33 -10.04 14.17
CA TRP A 175 -6.16 -10.71 14.70
C TRP A 175 -6.14 -10.71 16.23
N VAL A 176 -6.34 -9.55 16.84
CA VAL A 176 -6.33 -9.42 18.31
C VAL A 176 -7.43 -10.25 18.92
N ALA A 177 -8.68 -10.11 18.44
CA ALA A 177 -9.82 -10.85 18.97
C ALA A 177 -9.65 -12.37 18.85
N LEU A 178 -9.09 -12.82 17.72
CA LEU A 178 -8.90 -14.25 17.50
C LEU A 178 -7.76 -14.81 18.37
N ILE A 179 -6.64 -14.07 18.44
CA ILE A 179 -5.50 -14.46 19.29
C ILE A 179 -5.89 -14.53 20.77
N ASP A 180 -6.70 -13.56 21.24
CA ASP A 180 -7.14 -13.54 22.64
C ASP A 180 -8.08 -14.71 22.97
N ARG A 181 -8.85 -15.21 22.00
CA ARG A 181 -9.80 -16.33 22.20
C ARG A 181 -9.16 -17.70 22.10
N ILE A 182 -8.27 -17.91 21.14
CA ILE A 182 -7.77 -19.27 20.81
C ILE A 182 -6.23 -19.36 20.81
N GLY A 183 -5.53 -18.27 21.17
CA GLY A 183 -4.07 -18.19 21.13
C GLY A 183 -3.50 -17.95 19.73
N PHE A 184 -2.25 -17.46 19.66
CA PHE A 184 -1.64 -17.07 18.40
C PHE A 184 -1.45 -18.23 17.41
N PRO A 185 -0.97 -19.44 17.81
CA PRO A 185 -0.82 -20.55 16.87
C PRO A 185 -2.12 -20.98 16.21
N ALA A 186 -3.21 -21.12 16.99
CA ALA A 186 -4.51 -21.50 16.44
C ALA A 186 -5.11 -20.39 15.58
N ALA A 187 -4.96 -19.12 15.96
CA ALA A 187 -5.39 -17.98 15.16
C ALA A 187 -4.64 -17.93 13.81
N ALA A 188 -3.33 -18.16 13.81
CA ALA A 188 -2.51 -18.23 12.62
C ALA A 188 -2.97 -19.36 11.68
N LEU A 189 -3.31 -20.53 12.21
CA LEU A 189 -3.86 -21.65 11.43
C LEU A 189 -5.20 -21.29 10.79
N VAL A 190 -6.13 -20.72 11.56
CA VAL A 190 -7.48 -20.36 11.07
C VAL A 190 -7.39 -19.33 9.94
N VAL A 191 -6.61 -18.26 10.14
CA VAL A 191 -6.47 -17.21 9.13
C VAL A 191 -5.73 -17.74 7.90
N SER A 192 -4.68 -18.55 8.09
CA SER A 192 -3.95 -19.17 6.98
C SER A 192 -4.83 -20.12 6.18
N ALA A 193 -5.63 -20.95 6.84
CA ALA A 193 -6.57 -21.85 6.18
C ALA A 193 -7.62 -21.08 5.37
N ALA A 194 -8.22 -20.04 5.95
CA ALA A 194 -9.19 -19.17 5.26
C ALA A 194 -8.54 -18.47 4.05
N MET A 195 -7.33 -17.95 4.20
CA MET A 195 -6.57 -17.34 3.11
C MET A 195 -6.30 -18.34 1.99
N LEU A 196 -5.77 -19.52 2.32
CA LEU A 196 -5.42 -20.53 1.31
C LEU A 196 -6.66 -21.08 0.60
N ALA A 197 -7.76 -21.34 1.32
CA ALA A 197 -9.01 -21.76 0.71
C ALA A 197 -9.53 -20.69 -0.28
N THR A 198 -9.48 -19.41 0.12
CA THR A 198 -9.90 -18.30 -0.74
C THR A 198 -9.00 -18.13 -1.94
N LEU A 199 -7.68 -18.08 -1.75
CA LEU A 199 -6.72 -17.95 -2.86
C LEU A 199 -6.79 -19.13 -3.81
N GLY A 200 -6.96 -20.35 -3.29
CA GLY A 200 -7.15 -21.57 -4.09
C GLY A 200 -8.43 -21.50 -4.94
N ALA A 201 -9.55 -21.07 -4.36
CA ALA A 201 -10.79 -20.88 -5.11
C ALA A 201 -10.63 -19.79 -6.19
N LEU A 202 -10.03 -18.65 -5.85
CA LEU A 202 -9.77 -17.59 -6.81
C LEU A 202 -8.82 -18.05 -7.92
N ALA A 203 -7.80 -18.83 -7.60
CA ALA A 203 -6.87 -19.39 -8.58
C ALA A 203 -7.61 -20.27 -9.59
N VAL A 204 -8.47 -21.18 -9.12
CA VAL A 204 -9.19 -22.13 -9.99
C VAL A 204 -10.27 -21.44 -10.81
N PHE A 205 -11.09 -20.59 -10.20
CA PHE A 205 -12.31 -20.08 -10.86
C PHE A 205 -12.11 -18.75 -11.59
N VAL A 206 -11.10 -17.94 -11.18
CA VAL A 206 -10.92 -16.58 -11.71
C VAL A 206 -9.57 -16.36 -12.35
N LEU A 207 -8.45 -16.65 -11.64
CA LEU A 207 -7.13 -16.27 -12.10
C LEU A 207 -6.59 -17.13 -13.26
N THR A 208 -7.18 -18.30 -13.49
CA THR A 208 -6.90 -19.14 -14.68
C THR A 208 -7.53 -18.58 -15.96
N ARG A 209 -8.49 -17.65 -15.84
CA ARG A 209 -9.16 -17.05 -17.00
C ARG A 209 -8.31 -15.93 -17.56
N THR A 210 -8.21 -15.86 -18.88
CA THR A 210 -7.58 -14.76 -19.61
C THR A 210 -8.60 -14.08 -20.52
N PRO A 211 -8.42 -12.79 -20.87
CA PRO A 211 -9.30 -12.11 -21.80
C PRO A 211 -9.42 -12.89 -23.12
N GLU A 212 -8.30 -13.33 -23.67
CA GLU A 212 -8.23 -14.08 -24.93
C GLU A 212 -8.97 -15.41 -24.82
N GLY A 213 -8.83 -16.15 -23.71
CA GLY A 213 -9.50 -17.41 -23.45
C GLY A 213 -11.01 -17.31 -23.34
N LEU A 214 -11.55 -16.09 -23.05
CA LEU A 214 -12.97 -15.79 -23.01
C LEU A 214 -13.45 -14.98 -24.22
N ASN A 215 -12.62 -14.78 -25.24
CA ASN A 215 -12.89 -13.94 -26.42
C ASN A 215 -13.35 -12.53 -26.04
N GLN A 216 -12.76 -11.94 -24.99
CA GLN A 216 -13.04 -10.59 -24.51
C GLN A 216 -11.84 -9.68 -24.77
N ALA A 217 -12.08 -8.49 -25.29
CA ALA A 217 -11.08 -7.45 -25.34
C ALA A 217 -10.99 -6.69 -23.99
N PRO A 218 -9.88 -6.01 -23.69
CA PRO A 218 -9.79 -5.14 -22.55
C PRO A 218 -10.95 -4.12 -22.53
N ASP A 219 -11.41 -3.78 -21.32
CA ASP A 219 -12.56 -2.91 -21.06
C ASP A 219 -13.93 -3.43 -21.58
N GLY A 220 -14.00 -4.69 -22.02
CA GLY A 220 -15.23 -5.34 -22.48
C GLY A 220 -15.62 -5.02 -23.92
N GLY A 221 -14.69 -4.50 -24.71
CA GLY A 221 -14.92 -4.27 -26.15
C GLY A 221 -15.03 -5.58 -26.95
N PRO A 222 -15.45 -5.53 -28.22
CA PRO A 222 -15.45 -6.70 -29.10
C PRO A 222 -14.02 -7.18 -29.36
N PHE A 223 -13.84 -8.48 -29.31
CA PHE A 223 -12.53 -9.09 -29.59
C PHE A 223 -12.32 -9.10 -31.11
N THR A 224 -11.50 -8.17 -31.60
CA THR A 224 -11.11 -8.10 -33.01
C THR A 224 -9.65 -8.53 -33.18
N ALA A 225 -9.32 -9.13 -34.32
CA ALA A 225 -7.93 -9.54 -34.65
C ALA A 225 -6.92 -8.38 -34.52
N ALA A 226 -7.37 -7.12 -34.72
CA ALA A 226 -6.55 -5.93 -34.51
C ALA A 226 -6.05 -5.78 -33.05
N VAL A 227 -6.77 -6.33 -32.07
CA VAL A 227 -6.34 -6.33 -30.65
C VAL A 227 -5.19 -7.30 -30.40
N LEU A 228 -5.11 -8.40 -31.17
CA LEU A 228 -3.99 -9.36 -31.10
C LEU A 228 -2.67 -8.74 -31.62
N PHE A 229 -2.77 -7.83 -32.59
CA PHE A 229 -1.62 -7.15 -33.19
C PHE A 229 -1.32 -5.79 -32.55
N ALA A 230 -2.26 -5.20 -31.81
CA ALA A 230 -1.99 -4.13 -30.88
C ALA A 230 -1.28 -4.74 -29.66
N GLY A 231 -0.09 -5.27 -29.88
CA GLY A 231 0.79 -5.71 -28.81
C GLY A 231 0.82 -4.63 -27.73
N ALA A 232 0.89 -5.04 -26.46
CA ALA A 232 1.18 -4.13 -25.37
C ALA A 232 2.20 -3.13 -25.89
N PRO A 233 1.98 -1.79 -25.75
CA PRO A 233 2.96 -0.84 -26.22
C PRO A 233 4.30 -1.34 -25.71
N ALA A 234 5.14 -1.78 -26.64
CA ALA A 234 6.48 -2.18 -26.32
C ALA A 234 6.99 -1.00 -25.52
N GLU A 235 7.28 -1.23 -24.25
CA GLU A 235 8.17 -0.34 -23.52
C GLU A 235 9.45 -0.34 -24.36
N THR A 236 9.44 0.46 -25.39
CA THR A 236 10.66 0.83 -26.10
C THR A 236 11.50 1.47 -25.02
N ALA A 237 12.36 0.64 -24.47
CA ALA A 237 13.38 1.04 -23.54
C ALA A 237 14.19 2.13 -24.23
N ALA A 238 13.75 3.37 -24.10
CA ALA A 238 14.58 4.52 -24.45
C ALA A 238 15.79 4.49 -23.51
N PRO A 239 17.00 4.50 -24.03
CA PRO A 239 18.19 4.41 -23.21
C PRO A 239 18.39 5.68 -22.37
N PRO A 240 19.36 5.74 -21.50
CA PRO A 240 19.38 6.02 -20.07
C PRO A 240 19.13 7.49 -19.71
N ALA A 241 17.86 7.90 -19.68
CA ALA A 241 17.45 9.14 -19.03
C ALA A 241 17.46 9.05 -17.48
N ARG A 242 17.94 7.91 -16.93
CA ARG A 242 17.99 7.70 -15.45
C ARG A 242 18.76 8.80 -14.73
N LEU A 243 19.89 9.24 -15.26
CA LEU A 243 20.73 10.27 -14.63
C LEU A 243 20.11 11.68 -14.68
N ARG A 244 19.22 11.98 -15.63
CA ARG A 244 18.55 13.28 -15.71
C ARG A 244 17.55 13.50 -14.58
N LEU A 245 16.75 12.47 -14.22
CA LEU A 245 15.76 12.57 -13.13
C LEU A 245 16.43 12.85 -11.78
N PHE A 246 17.57 12.23 -11.48
CA PHE A 246 18.30 12.50 -10.24
C PHE A 246 18.96 13.89 -10.16
N ARG A 247 18.93 14.68 -11.22
CA ARG A 247 19.34 16.08 -11.25
C ARG A 247 18.14 17.04 -11.27
N ASP A 248 16.95 16.51 -11.45
CA ASP A 248 15.72 17.30 -11.45
C ASP A 248 15.25 17.57 -10.01
N ARG A 249 15.15 18.85 -9.65
CA ARG A 249 14.71 19.28 -8.32
C ARG A 249 13.27 18.82 -8.03
N ALA A 250 12.38 18.82 -9.03
CA ALA A 250 11.00 18.36 -8.85
C ALA A 250 10.97 16.88 -8.50
N PHE A 251 11.78 16.05 -9.20
CA PHE A 251 11.92 14.63 -8.88
C PHE A 251 12.51 14.40 -7.50
N LEU A 252 13.62 15.05 -7.17
CA LEU A 252 14.29 14.86 -5.88
C LEU A 252 13.39 15.23 -4.70
N THR A 253 12.73 16.39 -4.78
CA THR A 253 11.84 16.85 -3.69
C THR A 253 10.62 15.97 -3.53
N LEU A 254 10.05 15.46 -4.64
CA LEU A 254 8.94 14.51 -4.62
C LEU A 254 9.37 13.15 -4.05
N CYS A 255 10.53 12.65 -4.46
CA CYS A 255 11.09 11.39 -3.99
C CYS A 255 11.41 11.45 -2.50
N ILE A 256 12.11 12.50 -2.03
CA ILE A 256 12.44 12.70 -0.62
C ILE A 256 11.16 12.84 0.21
N GLY A 257 10.20 13.66 -0.25
CA GLY A 257 8.94 13.87 0.45
C GLY A 257 8.16 12.58 0.66
N MET A 258 7.98 11.77 -0.40
CA MET A 258 7.29 10.47 -0.29
C MET A 258 8.06 9.47 0.57
N THR A 259 9.38 9.42 0.42
CA THR A 259 10.24 8.50 1.17
C THR A 259 10.15 8.77 2.67
N LEU A 260 10.30 10.03 3.09
CA LEU A 260 10.21 10.43 4.49
C LEU A 260 8.79 10.22 5.04
N ALA A 261 7.75 10.55 4.26
CA ALA A 261 6.36 10.34 4.64
C ALA A 261 6.06 8.86 4.94
N LEU A 262 6.43 7.96 4.01
CA LEU A 262 6.21 6.53 4.18
C LEU A 262 7.10 5.93 5.26
N PHE A 263 8.31 6.43 5.46
CA PHE A 263 9.20 5.99 6.52
C PHE A 263 8.57 6.28 7.90
N ALA A 264 8.17 7.52 8.16
CA ALA A 264 7.52 7.89 9.42
C ALA A 264 6.23 7.11 9.65
N GLN A 265 5.39 7.01 8.61
CA GLN A 265 4.12 6.30 8.67
C GLN A 265 4.30 4.81 8.98
N THR A 266 5.17 4.11 8.25
CA THR A 266 5.37 2.67 8.42
C THR A 266 6.04 2.37 9.76
N GLY A 267 7.01 3.19 10.17
CA GLY A 267 7.63 3.08 11.48
C GLY A 267 6.61 3.19 12.61
N LEU A 268 5.74 4.19 12.57
CA LEU A 268 4.71 4.36 13.60
C LEU A 268 3.65 3.25 13.55
N VAL A 269 3.15 2.89 12.36
CA VAL A 269 2.14 1.84 12.19
C VAL A 269 2.64 0.49 12.72
N ALA A 270 3.91 0.14 12.50
CA ALA A 270 4.51 -1.09 13.00
C ALA A 270 4.46 -1.21 14.54
N HIS A 271 4.47 -0.08 15.24
CA HIS A 271 4.46 -0.01 16.70
C HIS A 271 3.11 0.41 17.29
N LEU A 272 2.11 0.77 16.45
CA LEU A 272 0.88 1.41 16.88
C LEU A 272 0.12 0.56 17.92
N VAL A 273 -0.09 -0.73 17.64
CA VAL A 273 -0.80 -1.65 18.54
C VAL A 273 -0.06 -1.76 19.87
N SER A 274 1.26 -1.91 19.84
CA SER A 274 2.08 -2.10 21.05
C SER A 274 2.14 -0.85 21.95
N VAL A 275 2.01 0.36 21.38
CA VAL A 275 2.00 1.62 22.14
C VAL A 275 0.62 1.92 22.71
N LEU A 276 -0.44 1.53 22.00
CA LEU A 276 -1.82 1.77 22.44
C LEU A 276 -2.32 0.72 23.45
N ALA A 277 -1.79 -0.50 23.40
CA ALA A 277 -2.26 -1.62 24.21
C ALA A 277 -2.20 -1.39 25.74
N PRO A 278 -1.20 -0.72 26.32
CA PRO A 278 -1.16 -0.47 27.77
C PRO A 278 -2.36 0.33 28.28
N THR A 279 -2.88 1.26 27.47
CA THR A 279 -3.99 2.17 27.89
C THR A 279 -5.35 1.68 27.38
N LEU A 280 -5.43 1.19 26.14
CA LEU A 280 -6.70 0.79 25.51
C LEU A 280 -7.01 -0.69 25.70
N GLY A 281 -6.07 -1.45 26.25
CA GLY A 281 -6.10 -2.90 26.17
C GLY A 281 -5.80 -3.41 24.75
N ARG A 282 -5.53 -4.71 24.62
CA ARG A 282 -5.15 -5.29 23.30
C ARG A 282 -6.26 -5.12 22.27
N GLN A 283 -7.51 -5.44 22.64
CA GLN A 283 -8.66 -5.33 21.74
C GLN A 283 -8.94 -3.86 21.34
N GLY A 284 -8.84 -2.92 22.29
CA GLY A 284 -8.99 -1.49 22.02
C GLY A 284 -7.90 -0.96 21.08
N ALA A 285 -6.65 -1.41 21.25
CA ALA A 285 -5.55 -1.07 20.36
C ALA A 285 -5.75 -1.62 18.94
N GLY A 286 -6.25 -2.85 18.80
CA GLY A 286 -6.61 -3.45 17.51
C GLY A 286 -7.75 -2.70 16.81
N LEU A 287 -8.79 -2.32 17.55
CA LEU A 287 -9.89 -1.50 17.03
C LEU A 287 -9.42 -0.12 16.59
N ALA A 288 -8.56 0.52 17.39
CA ALA A 288 -7.97 1.82 17.05
C ALA A 288 -7.10 1.71 15.77
N ALA A 289 -6.27 0.67 15.65
CA ALA A 289 -5.50 0.42 14.42
C ALA A 289 -6.44 0.21 13.21
N GLY A 290 -7.54 -0.51 13.36
CA GLY A 290 -8.57 -0.63 12.32
C GLY A 290 -9.23 0.71 11.98
N ALA A 291 -9.54 1.54 12.99
CA ALA A 291 -10.11 2.87 12.81
C ALA A 291 -9.17 3.81 12.03
N SER A 292 -7.84 3.68 12.18
CA SER A 292 -6.89 4.41 11.32
C SER A 292 -7.05 4.06 9.84
N GLY A 293 -7.37 2.79 9.53
CA GLY A 293 -7.66 2.35 8.16
C GLY A 293 -8.95 2.98 7.61
N VAL A 294 -10.01 3.06 8.41
CA VAL A 294 -11.25 3.77 8.02
C VAL A 294 -10.95 5.24 7.78
N ALA A 295 -10.23 5.90 8.70
CA ALA A 295 -9.83 7.29 8.55
C ALA A 295 -8.98 7.52 7.29
N ALA A 296 -8.09 6.57 6.92
CA ALA A 296 -7.29 6.64 5.70
C ALA A 296 -8.18 6.64 4.44
N VAL A 297 -9.23 5.83 4.42
CA VAL A 297 -10.21 5.82 3.31
C VAL A 297 -10.95 7.16 3.25
N VAL A 298 -11.46 7.64 4.38
CA VAL A 298 -12.16 8.92 4.48
C VAL A 298 -11.28 10.07 4.00
N GLY A 299 -10.03 10.14 4.47
CA GLY A 299 -9.07 11.15 4.07
C GLY A 299 -8.77 11.14 2.57
N ARG A 300 -8.64 9.95 1.96
CA ARG A 300 -8.45 9.79 0.51
C ARG A 300 -9.65 10.26 -0.28
N VAL A 301 -10.85 9.88 0.14
CA VAL A 301 -12.11 10.30 -0.51
C VAL A 301 -12.28 11.81 -0.40
N ALA A 302 -12.03 12.40 0.77
CA ALA A 302 -12.13 13.83 0.99
C ALA A 302 -11.15 14.63 0.09
N VAL A 303 -9.92 14.14 -0.08
CA VAL A 303 -8.96 14.72 -1.03
C VAL A 303 -9.48 14.57 -2.47
N GLY A 304 -9.95 13.40 -2.86
CA GLY A 304 -10.48 13.17 -4.20
C GLY A 304 -11.68 14.08 -4.54
N TRP A 305 -12.53 14.38 -3.57
CA TRP A 305 -13.69 15.26 -3.77
C TRP A 305 -13.30 16.74 -3.92
N ARG A 306 -12.31 17.20 -3.15
CA ARG A 306 -11.93 18.62 -3.14
C ARG A 306 -10.86 18.97 -4.15
N ALA A 307 -10.10 17.99 -4.60
CA ALA A 307 -9.01 18.21 -5.53
C ALA A 307 -9.52 18.26 -6.97
N SER A 308 -9.15 19.32 -7.69
CA SER A 308 -9.35 19.48 -9.14
C SER A 308 -8.03 19.39 -9.88
N GLY A 309 -8.08 19.32 -11.21
CA GLY A 309 -6.86 19.31 -12.04
C GLY A 309 -5.96 20.54 -11.84
N THR A 310 -6.51 21.65 -11.37
CA THR A 310 -5.79 22.91 -11.07
C THR A 310 -5.30 22.99 -9.62
N SER A 311 -5.57 21.98 -8.76
CA SER A 311 -5.17 21.98 -7.36
C SER A 311 -3.66 21.88 -7.21
N ASN A 312 -3.13 22.55 -6.17
CA ASN A 312 -1.73 22.36 -5.77
C ASN A 312 -1.56 21.02 -5.03
N TRP A 313 -1.26 19.98 -5.76
CA TRP A 313 -1.14 18.62 -5.23
C TRP A 313 0.00 18.44 -4.22
N ARG A 314 1.07 19.26 -4.30
CA ARG A 314 2.13 19.26 -3.30
C ARG A 314 1.65 19.83 -1.97
N ALA A 315 0.80 20.86 -2.00
CA ALA A 315 0.14 21.37 -0.80
C ALA A 315 -0.82 20.33 -0.19
N ILE A 316 -1.58 19.59 -1.02
CA ILE A 316 -2.46 18.51 -0.56
C ILE A 316 -1.66 17.39 0.13
N ALA A 317 -0.51 16.98 -0.45
CA ALA A 317 0.39 16.05 0.20
C ALA A 317 0.87 16.57 1.55
N SER A 318 1.25 17.85 1.61
CA SER A 318 1.68 18.52 2.86
C SER A 318 0.58 18.57 3.90
N TYR A 319 -0.65 18.93 3.55
CA TYR A 319 -1.80 18.93 4.50
C TYR A 319 -2.09 17.55 5.06
N SER A 320 -1.93 16.48 4.24
CA SER A 320 -2.07 15.11 4.72
C SER A 320 -1.01 14.75 5.77
N LEU A 321 0.21 15.24 5.62
CA LEU A 321 1.28 15.07 6.60
C LEU A 321 1.08 15.93 7.85
N VAL A 322 0.52 17.15 7.71
CA VAL A 322 0.13 17.97 8.85
C VAL A 322 -0.90 17.24 9.71
N ALA A 323 -1.91 16.60 9.10
CA ALA A 323 -2.88 15.80 9.84
C ALA A 323 -2.21 14.65 10.61
N GLN A 324 -1.25 13.95 9.99
CA GLN A 324 -0.48 12.89 10.66
C GLN A 324 0.38 13.45 11.81
N ALA A 325 1.06 14.57 11.60
CA ALA A 325 1.88 15.22 12.61
C ALA A 325 1.04 15.70 13.81
N LEU A 326 -0.14 16.27 13.55
CA LEU A 326 -1.10 16.64 14.60
C LEU A 326 -1.56 15.41 15.39
N GLY A 327 -1.84 14.29 14.71
CA GLY A 327 -2.14 13.02 15.37
C GLY A 327 -1.02 12.57 16.29
N CYS A 328 0.24 12.66 15.85
CA CYS A 328 1.41 12.36 16.68
C CYS A 328 1.54 13.34 17.86
N GLY A 329 1.24 14.63 17.65
CA GLY A 329 1.19 15.64 18.73
C GLY A 329 0.14 15.31 19.78
N VAL A 330 -1.04 14.83 19.36
CA VAL A 330 -2.09 14.36 20.29
C VAL A 330 -1.63 13.13 21.09
N PHE A 331 -0.89 12.21 20.49
CA PHE A 331 -0.30 11.07 21.23
C PHE A 331 0.68 11.56 22.33
N LEU A 332 1.49 12.57 22.03
CA LEU A 332 2.39 13.17 23.01
C LEU A 332 1.62 13.83 24.17
N LEU A 333 0.54 14.57 23.85
CA LEU A 333 -0.31 15.21 24.87
C LEU A 333 -1.07 14.20 25.72
N ALA A 334 -1.43 13.05 25.15
CA ALA A 334 -2.12 11.98 25.87
C ALA A 334 -1.24 11.33 26.94
N HIS A 335 0.09 11.44 26.85
CA HIS A 335 1.06 10.79 27.74
C HIS A 335 0.73 9.31 28.05
N GLY A 336 0.07 8.63 27.10
CA GLY A 336 -0.39 7.26 27.27
C GLY A 336 -1.52 7.05 28.28
N SER A 337 -2.12 8.12 28.86
CA SER A 337 -3.08 8.00 29.95
C SER A 337 -4.54 8.24 29.57
N SER A 338 -4.79 8.94 28.45
CA SER A 338 -6.14 9.31 28.03
C SER A 338 -6.62 8.48 26.82
N PRO A 339 -7.53 7.50 26.99
CA PRO A 339 -8.08 6.72 25.89
C PRO A 339 -8.71 7.59 24.78
N ALA A 340 -9.43 8.64 25.15
CA ALA A 340 -10.10 9.52 24.19
C ALA A 340 -9.09 10.26 23.30
N LEU A 341 -8.01 10.79 23.88
CA LEU A 341 -6.95 11.46 23.12
C LEU A 341 -6.20 10.48 22.23
N LEU A 342 -5.95 9.25 22.71
CA LEU A 342 -5.30 8.24 21.89
C LEU A 342 -6.15 7.87 20.65
N VAL A 343 -7.45 7.64 20.83
CA VAL A 343 -8.36 7.37 19.70
C VAL A 343 -8.44 8.56 18.74
N PHE A 344 -8.52 9.79 19.27
CA PHE A 344 -8.54 11.01 18.47
C PHE A 344 -7.24 11.18 17.67
N GLY A 345 -6.08 10.92 18.29
CA GLY A 345 -4.78 10.93 17.64
C GLY A 345 -4.69 9.90 16.50
N VAL A 346 -5.23 8.68 16.73
CA VAL A 346 -5.31 7.64 15.70
C VAL A 346 -6.14 8.08 14.50
N VAL A 347 -7.29 8.72 14.73
CA VAL A 347 -8.15 9.20 13.63
C VAL A 347 -7.46 10.30 12.85
N LEU A 348 -6.87 11.30 13.52
CA LEU A 348 -6.12 12.38 12.85
C LEU A 348 -4.95 11.81 12.03
N PHE A 349 -4.14 10.94 12.63
CA PHE A 349 -3.04 10.28 11.93
C PHE A 349 -3.56 9.50 10.71
N GLY A 350 -4.63 8.73 10.90
CA GLY A 350 -5.26 7.92 9.87
C GLY A 350 -5.70 8.74 8.65
N LEU A 351 -6.29 9.93 8.84
CA LEU A 351 -6.75 10.79 7.75
C LEU A 351 -5.65 11.11 6.71
N GLY A 352 -4.40 11.21 7.15
CA GLY A 352 -3.26 11.45 6.27
C GLY A 352 -2.67 10.19 5.62
N VAL A 353 -2.85 9.02 6.24
CA VAL A 353 -2.20 7.74 5.84
C VAL A 353 -2.51 7.36 4.40
N GLY A 354 -3.78 7.44 4.00
CA GLY A 354 -4.21 7.03 2.66
C GLY A 354 -3.58 7.84 1.53
N ASN A 355 -3.24 9.09 1.79
CA ASN A 355 -2.75 10.04 0.79
C ASN A 355 -1.23 9.94 0.57
N ALA A 356 -0.48 9.44 1.54
CA ALA A 356 0.98 9.35 1.45
C ALA A 356 1.46 8.47 0.27
N ILE A 357 0.68 7.46 -0.11
CA ILE A 357 1.00 6.58 -1.23
C ILE A 357 0.26 6.96 -2.52
N SER A 358 -0.92 7.59 -2.43
CA SER A 358 -1.77 7.87 -3.61
C SER A 358 -1.51 9.22 -4.26
N VAL A 359 -1.10 10.25 -3.50
CA VAL A 359 -0.89 11.60 -4.02
C VAL A 359 0.41 11.77 -4.82
N PRO A 360 1.58 11.23 -4.40
CA PRO A 360 2.82 11.44 -5.14
C PRO A 360 2.81 10.95 -6.60
N PRO A 361 2.19 9.81 -6.96
CA PRO A 361 2.01 9.44 -8.35
C PRO A 361 1.20 10.44 -9.17
N VAL A 362 0.20 11.10 -8.57
CA VAL A 362 -0.59 12.15 -9.23
C VAL A 362 0.31 13.35 -9.52
N ILE A 363 1.11 13.78 -8.53
CA ILE A 363 2.09 14.88 -8.71
C ILE A 363 3.05 14.54 -9.85
N ALA A 364 3.59 13.32 -9.86
CA ALA A 364 4.51 12.90 -10.90
C ALA A 364 3.87 12.95 -12.30
N ASN A 365 2.62 12.52 -12.44
CA ASN A 365 1.90 12.57 -13.73
C ASN A 365 1.57 14.00 -14.20
N LEU A 366 1.51 14.97 -13.30
CA LEU A 366 1.25 16.38 -13.63
C LEU A 366 2.54 17.17 -13.90
N GLU A 367 3.63 16.84 -13.23
CA GLU A 367 4.88 17.61 -13.30
C GLU A 367 5.86 17.08 -14.36
N PHE A 368 5.76 15.80 -14.75
CA PHE A 368 6.66 15.19 -15.72
C PHE A 368 5.96 14.90 -17.05
N THR A 369 6.76 14.83 -18.14
CA THR A 369 6.24 14.40 -19.44
C THR A 369 5.72 12.96 -19.37
N LYS A 370 4.79 12.57 -20.27
CA LYS A 370 4.17 11.22 -20.23
C LYS A 370 5.20 10.08 -20.20
N GLY A 371 6.34 10.23 -20.89
CA GLY A 371 7.41 9.23 -20.90
C GLY A 371 8.20 9.17 -19.60
N ASP A 372 8.46 10.32 -18.98
CA ASP A 372 9.23 10.41 -17.73
C ASP A 372 8.38 10.16 -16.49
N ALA A 373 7.07 10.47 -16.52
CA ALA A 373 6.16 10.31 -15.39
C ALA A 373 6.08 8.85 -14.90
N ALA A 374 5.88 7.90 -15.81
CA ALA A 374 5.82 6.48 -15.46
C ALA A 374 7.12 6.00 -14.80
N ARG A 375 8.27 6.45 -15.34
CA ARG A 375 9.59 6.14 -14.80
C ARG A 375 9.83 6.82 -13.45
N ALA A 376 9.45 8.10 -13.32
CA ALA A 376 9.54 8.83 -12.05
C ALA A 376 8.74 8.15 -10.96
N VAL A 377 7.47 7.77 -11.23
CA VAL A 377 6.63 7.01 -10.30
C VAL A 377 7.29 5.70 -9.88
N ALA A 378 7.79 4.92 -10.84
CA ALA A 378 8.43 3.63 -10.53
C ALA A 378 9.67 3.79 -9.65
N LEU A 379 10.53 4.78 -9.93
CA LEU A 379 11.72 5.05 -9.12
C LEU A 379 11.36 5.58 -7.73
N ILE A 380 10.43 6.52 -7.63
CA ILE A 380 9.99 7.09 -6.35
C ILE A 380 9.40 5.99 -5.45
N VAL A 381 8.54 5.14 -6.01
CA VAL A 381 7.94 4.02 -5.26
C VAL A 381 9.01 3.04 -4.80
N ALA A 382 9.95 2.66 -5.68
CA ALA A 382 11.01 1.70 -5.34
C ALA A 382 11.94 2.23 -4.24
N ILE A 383 12.38 3.50 -4.34
CA ILE A 383 13.23 4.14 -3.34
C ILE A 383 12.49 4.26 -2.00
N SER A 384 11.24 4.72 -2.03
CA SER A 384 10.43 4.86 -0.83
C SER A 384 10.19 3.50 -0.16
N GLN A 385 9.94 2.45 -0.93
CA GLN A 385 9.74 1.09 -0.41
C GLN A 385 10.99 0.56 0.27
N GLY A 386 12.17 0.77 -0.33
CA GLY A 386 13.44 0.42 0.29
C GLY A 386 13.68 1.13 1.62
N ALA A 387 13.37 2.41 1.67
CA ALA A 387 13.55 3.22 2.87
C ALA A 387 12.54 2.84 3.97
N TYR A 388 11.24 2.77 3.66
CA TYR A 388 10.27 2.44 4.70
C TYR A 388 10.39 1.02 5.25
N ALA A 389 10.99 0.11 4.51
CA ALA A 389 11.22 -1.26 4.97
C ALA A 389 12.08 -1.33 6.25
N ILE A 390 13.02 -0.40 6.43
CA ILE A 390 13.87 -0.33 7.64
C ILE A 390 13.24 0.47 8.78
N ALA A 391 12.14 1.18 8.55
CA ALA A 391 11.52 2.03 9.55
C ALA A 391 11.10 1.29 10.83
N PRO A 392 10.53 0.07 10.79
CA PRO A 392 10.18 -0.66 12.02
C PRO A 392 11.38 -0.89 12.95
N ALA A 393 12.55 -1.28 12.41
CA ALA A 393 13.74 -1.48 13.22
C ALA A 393 14.25 -0.17 13.83
N VAL A 394 14.28 0.92 13.05
CA VAL A 394 14.73 2.24 13.54
C VAL A 394 13.81 2.74 14.67
N PHE A 395 12.49 2.63 14.49
CA PHE A 395 11.52 3.02 15.53
C PHE A 395 11.57 2.09 16.75
N GLY A 396 11.79 0.78 16.53
CA GLY A 396 12.01 -0.17 17.60
C GLY A 396 13.24 0.15 18.43
N LEU A 397 14.36 0.50 17.76
CA LEU A 397 15.59 0.92 18.42
C LEU A 397 15.39 2.23 19.21
N PHE A 398 14.66 3.20 18.65
CA PHE A 398 14.33 4.44 19.37
C PHE A 398 13.55 4.16 20.66
N ARG A 399 12.56 3.27 20.60
CA ARG A 399 11.79 2.85 21.78
C ARG A 399 12.65 2.16 22.83
N GLU A 400 13.61 1.35 22.41
CA GLU A 400 14.47 0.61 23.33
C GLU A 400 15.52 1.51 24.00
N LEU A 401 16.10 2.45 23.25
CA LEU A 401 17.16 3.31 23.75
C LEU A 401 16.65 4.50 24.59
N TRP A 402 15.42 4.98 24.34
CA TRP A 402 14.88 6.17 25.00
C TRP A 402 13.54 5.90 25.68
N SER A 403 12.45 5.92 24.92
CA SER A 403 11.09 5.73 25.43
C SER A 403 10.08 5.46 24.31
N ASP A 404 8.89 4.99 24.70
CA ASP A 404 7.78 4.83 23.73
C ASP A 404 7.33 6.16 23.09
N GLN A 405 7.54 7.29 23.75
CA GLN A 405 7.12 8.60 23.23
C GLN A 405 8.03 9.15 22.12
N ILE A 406 9.30 8.70 22.08
CA ILE A 406 10.28 9.20 21.10
C ILE A 406 9.83 8.95 19.66
N ILE A 407 9.07 7.88 19.39
CA ILE A 407 8.61 7.57 18.04
C ILE A 407 7.60 8.60 17.52
N PHE A 408 6.82 9.24 18.39
CA PHE A 408 5.91 10.31 18.00
C PHE A 408 6.69 11.57 17.66
N VAL A 409 7.70 11.92 18.48
CA VAL A 409 8.61 13.06 18.22
C VAL A 409 9.36 12.84 16.91
N ALA A 410 9.94 11.67 16.71
CA ALA A 410 10.63 11.31 15.48
C ALA A 410 9.70 11.37 14.27
N SER A 411 8.46 10.86 14.40
CA SER A 411 7.46 10.93 13.33
C SER A 411 7.14 12.38 12.94
N VAL A 412 6.91 13.25 13.91
CA VAL A 412 6.66 14.70 13.66
C VAL A 412 7.86 15.32 12.94
N ALA A 413 9.08 15.09 13.44
CA ALA A 413 10.29 15.67 12.84
C ALA A 413 10.47 15.21 11.38
N ILE A 414 10.30 13.92 11.11
CA ILE A 414 10.42 13.36 9.76
C ILE A 414 9.30 13.86 8.86
N GLN A 415 8.06 13.98 9.35
CA GLN A 415 6.93 14.50 8.59
C GLN A 415 7.11 15.99 8.26
N VAL A 416 7.63 16.79 9.18
CA VAL A 416 7.99 18.19 8.91
C VAL A 416 9.05 18.27 7.81
N ALA A 417 10.09 17.45 7.86
CA ALA A 417 11.09 17.39 6.81
C ALA A 417 10.48 16.98 5.44
N ALA A 418 9.52 16.05 5.45
CA ALA A 418 8.78 15.66 4.24
C ALA A 418 7.92 16.81 3.68
N ILE A 419 7.24 17.56 4.55
CA ILE A 419 6.47 18.76 4.17
C ILE A 419 7.39 19.80 3.53
N VAL A 420 8.52 20.09 4.16
CA VAL A 420 9.52 21.02 3.60
C VAL A 420 9.99 20.54 2.22
N ALA A 421 10.26 19.25 2.04
CA ALA A 421 10.65 18.70 0.75
C ALA A 421 9.55 18.91 -0.31
N TYR A 422 8.29 18.64 -0.01
CA TYR A 422 7.18 18.90 -0.94
C TYR A 422 7.05 20.38 -1.31
N LEU A 423 7.13 21.28 -0.33
CA LEU A 423 6.97 22.73 -0.54
C LEU A 423 8.13 23.32 -1.31
N LEU A 424 9.37 22.85 -1.10
CA LEU A 424 10.54 23.28 -1.88
C LEU A 424 10.43 22.91 -3.37
N GLY A 425 9.65 21.91 -3.72
CA GLY A 425 9.36 21.54 -5.10
C GLY A 425 8.21 22.32 -5.74
N ALA A 426 7.37 22.99 -4.94
CA ALA A 426 6.15 23.66 -5.42
C ALA A 426 6.40 24.93 -6.26
N GLY A 427 7.64 25.45 -6.32
CA GLY A 427 7.95 26.76 -6.90
C GLY A 427 8.21 26.80 -8.40
N ARG A 428 8.07 25.70 -9.16
CA ARG A 428 8.27 25.63 -10.60
C ARG A 428 7.34 24.60 -11.24
N ALA A 429 6.05 24.90 -11.29
CA ALA A 429 5.25 24.37 -12.38
C ALA A 429 5.79 25.06 -13.64
N SER A 430 6.57 24.38 -14.48
CA SER A 430 6.80 24.84 -15.85
C SER A 430 5.42 25.07 -16.46
N PRO A 431 5.20 26.22 -17.15
CA PRO A 431 3.94 26.43 -17.84
C PRO A 431 3.72 25.22 -18.76
N PRO A 432 2.46 24.74 -18.91
CA PRO A 432 2.17 23.73 -19.89
C PRO A 432 2.76 24.21 -21.20
N HIS A 433 3.59 23.38 -21.84
CA HIS A 433 4.12 23.69 -23.15
C HIS A 433 2.93 24.14 -24.00
N ALA A 434 2.91 25.45 -24.30
CA ALA A 434 2.05 25.99 -25.33
C ALA A 434 2.24 25.09 -26.54
N ALA A 435 1.16 24.53 -27.02
CA ALA A 435 1.12 23.83 -28.29
C ALA A 435 1.79 24.78 -29.29
N ILE A 436 2.95 24.40 -29.75
CA ILE A 436 3.53 24.99 -30.97
C ILE A 436 2.72 24.32 -32.08
N ASP A 437 2.03 25.17 -32.80
CA ASP A 437 1.16 24.94 -33.94
C ASP A 437 1.69 23.93 -34.95
#